data_785a361d4cc90adb49882ba755fa73ab
#
_entry.id   785a361d4cc90adb49882ba755fa73ab
#
_cell.length_a   1.000
_cell.length_b   1.000
_cell.length_c   1.000
_cell.angle_alpha   90.00
_cell.angle_beta   90.00
_cell.angle_gamma   90.00
#
_symmetry.space_group_name_H-M   'P 1'
#
loop_
_entity.id
_entity.type
_entity.pdbx_description
1 polymer ?
#
loop_
_entity_poly.entity_id
_entity_poly.type
_entity_poly.pdbx_seq_one_letter_code
_entity_poly.pdbx_strand_id
1 'polypeptide(L)'
;MELSCAVQCYAWGKLGQSSQVAKFAPRACQEFQLDETSPYAELWMGTHPNGPARLVHQKQLLSEYITKNPEALGRKVREKFGDELPFLFKVLSVNKALSIQAHPNKSHAEQLHAERPNIYKDPNHKPEIAIALTNFEGLCGFRPLAEIQKFINDIPELKVVCEHHDQLLAAAEDDYQDPLRKCFESLMNCSKDVLKEQLESIKSRMIQKEDKDSVSDLFLRLHDQYPGDVGCFVIFFLNLLRLRPGEAMFLGPNVPHAYLTGDCVEVMANSDNVVRAGLTPKLIDTPTLVSMLDYTCTDPGLRYFKPKQSSDSCLVFDPPVPDFAVAR
;
A
#
# COMPACT_ATOMS: atom_id res chain seq x y z
N MET A 1 -8.29 22.82 18.33
CA MET A 1 -7.65 21.74 19.13
C MET A 1 -6.31 21.46 18.46
N GLU A 2 -5.21 21.50 19.24
CA GLU A 2 -3.86 21.25 18.74
C GLU A 2 -3.40 19.88 19.24
N LEU A 3 -2.81 19.08 18.33
CA LEU A 3 -2.40 17.71 18.60
C LEU A 3 -0.88 17.57 18.60
N SER A 4 -0.34 16.82 19.54
CA SER A 4 0.99 16.24 19.50
C SER A 4 0.87 14.84 18.90
N CYS A 5 1.53 14.61 17.78
CA CYS A 5 1.43 13.42 16.96
C CYS A 5 2.56 12.43 17.23
N ALA A 6 2.43 11.20 16.74
CA ALA A 6 3.42 10.15 16.92
C ALA A 6 4.28 9.98 15.66
N VAL A 7 5.60 9.94 15.82
CA VAL A 7 6.56 9.61 14.75
C VAL A 7 6.92 8.13 14.82
N GLN A 8 6.90 7.45 13.68
CA GLN A 8 7.35 6.07 13.52
C GLN A 8 8.66 6.03 12.74
N CYS A 9 9.68 5.38 13.34
CA CYS A 9 11.05 5.32 12.81
C CYS A 9 11.35 3.93 12.21
N TYR A 10 10.55 3.50 11.24
CA TYR A 10 10.79 2.23 10.56
C TYR A 10 11.99 2.32 9.60
N ALA A 11 12.74 1.23 9.46
CA ALA A 11 13.95 1.17 8.65
C ALA A 11 13.77 1.51 7.15
N TRP A 12 12.55 1.46 6.64
CA TRP A 12 12.23 1.86 5.28
C TRP A 12 12.04 3.37 5.07
N GLY A 13 12.04 4.15 6.17
CA GLY A 13 11.88 5.59 6.12
C GLY A 13 13.06 6.31 5.51
N LYS A 14 12.85 7.54 5.06
CA LYS A 14 13.93 8.45 4.64
C LYS A 14 14.72 8.94 5.84
N LEU A 15 16.04 9.13 5.66
CA LEU A 15 16.94 9.56 6.73
C LEU A 15 16.87 11.08 6.94
N GLY A 16 16.91 11.50 8.20
CA GLY A 16 17.07 12.88 8.63
C GLY A 16 16.16 13.85 7.86
N GLN A 17 16.70 14.97 7.44
CA GLN A 17 15.96 16.01 6.71
C GLN A 17 15.54 15.64 5.28
N SER A 18 15.96 14.50 4.74
CA SER A 18 15.40 14.01 3.47
C SER A 18 13.93 13.57 3.62
N SER A 19 13.48 13.27 4.84
CA SER A 19 12.11 12.89 5.18
C SER A 19 11.18 14.10 5.35
N GLN A 20 10.01 14.09 4.71
CA GLN A 20 8.96 15.05 5.00
C GLN A 20 8.40 14.87 6.42
N VAL A 21 8.38 13.63 6.93
CA VAL A 21 8.01 13.35 8.32
C VAL A 21 8.94 14.12 9.28
N ALA A 22 10.26 14.03 9.09
CA ALA A 22 11.22 14.73 9.92
C ALA A 22 11.09 16.26 9.83
N LYS A 23 10.71 16.81 8.66
CA LYS A 23 10.46 18.25 8.49
C LYS A 23 9.20 18.73 9.20
N PHE A 24 8.15 17.90 9.28
CA PHE A 24 6.91 18.25 9.96
C PHE A 24 6.94 17.99 11.47
N ALA A 25 7.69 16.97 11.90
CA ALA A 25 7.74 16.51 13.28
C ALA A 25 8.07 17.61 14.32
N PRO A 26 8.98 18.60 14.09
CA PRO A 26 9.26 19.65 15.08
C PRO A 26 8.04 20.50 15.46
N ARG A 27 7.05 20.60 14.56
CA ARG A 27 5.80 21.33 14.81
C ARG A 27 4.65 20.42 15.26
N ALA A 28 4.75 19.14 14.93
CA ALA A 28 3.70 18.16 15.20
C ALA A 28 3.94 17.33 16.48
N CYS A 29 5.15 17.33 17.05
CA CYS A 29 5.53 16.52 18.21
C CYS A 29 6.34 17.37 19.19
N GLN A 30 5.82 17.55 20.41
CA GLN A 30 6.42 18.47 21.41
C GLN A 30 7.86 18.11 21.83
N GLU A 31 8.23 16.83 21.80
CA GLU A 31 9.52 16.34 22.30
C GLU A 31 10.43 15.84 21.17
N PHE A 32 10.10 16.18 19.90
CA PHE A 32 10.88 15.70 18.76
C PHE A 32 12.25 16.39 18.69
N GLN A 33 13.28 15.57 18.58
CA GLN A 33 14.64 15.99 18.27
C GLN A 33 15.10 15.28 17.01
N LEU A 34 15.58 16.05 16.04
CA LEU A 34 16.06 15.51 14.77
C LEU A 34 17.41 14.84 14.96
N ASP A 35 17.52 13.61 14.48
CA ASP A 35 18.78 12.88 14.26
C ASP A 35 18.91 12.62 12.75
N GLU A 36 19.95 13.16 12.13
CA GLU A 36 20.20 13.04 10.68
C GLU A 36 20.47 11.60 10.21
N THR A 37 20.81 10.70 11.13
CA THR A 37 21.11 9.29 10.85
C THR A 37 19.93 8.37 11.05
N SER A 38 18.88 8.84 11.70
CA SER A 38 17.66 8.08 11.97
C SER A 38 16.68 8.09 10.81
N PRO A 39 16.01 6.96 10.53
CA PRO A 39 14.91 6.93 9.55
C PRO A 39 13.65 7.50 10.17
N TYR A 40 12.95 8.35 9.41
CA TYR A 40 11.65 8.90 9.77
C TYR A 40 10.64 8.47 8.71
N ALA A 41 9.85 7.47 9.06
CA ALA A 41 8.98 6.76 8.13
C ALA A 41 7.57 7.32 8.07
N GLU A 42 6.92 7.49 9.23
CA GLU A 42 5.52 7.93 9.30
C GLU A 42 5.30 8.93 10.44
N LEU A 43 4.36 9.87 10.23
CA LEU A 43 3.80 10.77 11.23
C LEU A 43 2.30 10.46 11.34
N TRP A 44 1.84 10.01 12.51
CA TRP A 44 0.48 9.55 12.74
C TRP A 44 -0.38 10.58 13.47
N MET A 45 -1.56 10.85 12.93
CA MET A 45 -2.56 11.77 13.50
C MET A 45 -3.89 11.02 13.66
N GLY A 46 -4.17 10.53 14.85
CA GLY A 46 -5.38 9.75 15.13
C GLY A 46 -5.36 9.10 16.50
N THR A 47 -6.22 8.09 16.68
CA THR A 47 -6.42 7.40 17.95
C THR A 47 -5.84 6.00 18.00
N HIS A 48 -5.11 5.58 16.95
CA HIS A 48 -4.57 4.24 16.85
C HIS A 48 -3.63 3.91 18.04
N PRO A 49 -3.79 2.76 18.73
CA PRO A 49 -3.07 2.45 19.96
C PRO A 49 -1.54 2.40 19.80
N ASN A 50 -1.03 2.04 18.62
CA ASN A 50 0.41 1.96 18.35
C ASN A 50 1.08 3.33 18.13
N GLY A 51 0.30 4.43 18.09
CA GLY A 51 0.81 5.80 17.91
C GLY A 51 -0.30 6.83 18.13
N PRO A 52 -0.87 6.90 19.36
CA PRO A 52 -2.01 7.77 19.63
C PRO A 52 -1.58 9.23 19.72
N ALA A 53 -2.32 10.11 19.06
CA ALA A 53 -2.16 11.55 19.23
C ALA A 53 -2.63 12.01 20.62
N ARG A 54 -2.03 13.09 21.11
CA ARG A 54 -2.35 13.74 22.38
C ARG A 54 -2.74 15.21 22.16
N LEU A 55 -3.57 15.74 23.04
CA LEU A 55 -3.85 17.16 23.11
C LEU A 55 -2.64 17.90 23.71
N VAL A 56 -2.12 18.89 23.01
CA VAL A 56 -0.90 19.62 23.39
C VAL A 56 -1.00 20.20 24.79
N HIS A 57 -2.09 20.94 25.10
CA HIS A 57 -2.22 21.65 26.36
C HIS A 57 -2.61 20.77 27.54
N GLN A 58 -3.30 19.63 27.30
CA GLN A 58 -3.82 18.77 28.35
C GLN A 58 -3.01 17.50 28.52
N LYS A 59 -2.09 17.19 27.62
CA LYS A 59 -1.34 15.90 27.54
C LYS A 59 -2.24 14.67 27.56
N GLN A 60 -3.55 14.84 27.37
CA GLN A 60 -4.57 13.80 27.32
C GLN A 60 -4.53 13.09 25.96
N LEU A 61 -4.80 11.79 25.92
CA LEU A 61 -5.00 11.07 24.67
C LEU A 61 -6.20 11.62 23.90
N LEU A 62 -6.09 11.72 22.57
CA LEU A 62 -7.21 12.12 21.72
C LEU A 62 -8.40 11.15 21.88
N SER A 63 -8.16 9.85 22.05
CA SER A 63 -9.20 8.84 22.30
C SER A 63 -9.96 9.11 23.61
N GLU A 64 -9.24 9.43 24.70
CA GLU A 64 -9.87 9.77 25.98
C GLU A 64 -10.68 11.06 25.92
N TYR A 65 -10.20 12.05 25.13
CA TYR A 65 -10.95 13.28 24.89
C TYR A 65 -12.26 12.98 24.15
N ILE A 66 -12.21 12.20 23.07
CA ILE A 66 -13.40 11.81 22.30
C ILE A 66 -14.39 11.04 23.18
N THR A 67 -13.93 10.10 23.99
CA THR A 67 -14.79 9.35 24.93
C THR A 67 -15.53 10.26 25.91
N LYS A 68 -14.87 11.35 26.37
CA LYS A 68 -15.49 12.32 27.29
C LYS A 68 -16.36 13.36 26.57
N ASN A 69 -16.12 13.59 25.27
CA ASN A 69 -16.78 14.60 24.45
C ASN A 69 -17.18 13.99 23.09
N PRO A 70 -18.06 12.98 23.08
CA PRO A 70 -18.36 12.25 21.83
C PRO A 70 -19.03 13.14 20.77
N GLU A 71 -19.68 14.23 21.16
CA GLU A 71 -20.25 15.25 20.26
C GLU A 71 -19.20 15.91 19.36
N ALA A 72 -17.91 15.87 19.74
CA ALA A 72 -16.80 16.40 18.92
C ALA A 72 -16.65 15.65 17.59
N LEU A 73 -17.10 14.40 17.48
CA LEU A 73 -17.15 13.62 16.23
C LEU A 73 -18.30 14.06 15.31
N GLY A 74 -19.32 14.75 15.86
CA GLY A 74 -20.53 15.08 15.14
C GLY A 74 -21.52 13.92 14.99
N ARG A 75 -22.80 14.29 14.77
CA ARG A 75 -23.90 13.30 14.78
C ARG A 75 -23.74 12.18 13.74
N LYS A 76 -23.38 12.52 12.50
CA LYS A 76 -23.31 11.54 11.40
C LYS A 76 -22.22 10.48 11.62
N VAL A 77 -21.05 10.88 12.16
CA VAL A 77 -19.96 9.95 12.48
C VAL A 77 -20.38 9.01 13.60
N ARG A 78 -20.97 9.55 14.67
CA ARG A 78 -21.43 8.76 15.82
C ARG A 78 -22.52 7.75 15.47
N GLU A 79 -23.49 8.15 14.65
CA GLU A 79 -24.57 7.24 14.18
C GLU A 79 -24.01 6.04 13.41
N LYS A 80 -22.85 6.20 12.73
CA LYS A 80 -22.27 5.17 11.87
C LYS A 80 -21.15 4.37 12.54
N PHE A 81 -20.30 5.02 13.31
CA PHE A 81 -19.06 4.45 13.85
C PHE A 81 -19.02 4.43 15.38
N GLY A 82 -20.08 4.86 16.05
CA GLY A 82 -20.08 5.03 17.51
C GLY A 82 -19.22 6.22 17.93
N ASP A 83 -18.66 6.13 19.13
CA ASP A 83 -17.85 7.20 19.73
C ASP A 83 -16.34 7.01 19.42
N GLU A 84 -16.01 6.53 18.20
CA GLU A 84 -14.66 6.29 17.74
C GLU A 84 -14.33 7.13 16.49
N LEU A 85 -13.07 7.54 16.37
CA LEU A 85 -12.57 8.16 15.14
C LEU A 85 -12.37 7.06 14.10
N PRO A 86 -13.05 7.08 12.93
CA PRO A 86 -13.06 5.95 12.01
C PRO A 86 -11.80 5.83 11.16
N PHE A 87 -10.90 6.82 11.18
CA PHE A 87 -9.73 6.87 10.30
C PHE A 87 -8.44 7.17 11.05
N LEU A 88 -7.33 6.85 10.39
CA LEU A 88 -6.00 7.30 10.74
C LEU A 88 -5.44 8.12 9.57
N PHE A 89 -4.99 9.34 9.89
CA PHE A 89 -4.30 10.22 8.96
C PHE A 89 -2.80 10.12 9.20
N LYS A 90 -2.01 9.99 8.13
CA LYS A 90 -0.56 9.86 8.21
C LYS A 90 0.15 10.71 7.16
N VAL A 91 1.40 11.07 7.44
CA VAL A 91 2.39 11.44 6.43
C VAL A 91 3.42 10.33 6.34
N LEU A 92 3.72 9.86 5.14
CA LEU A 92 4.73 8.82 4.88
C LEU A 92 5.91 9.40 4.11
N SER A 93 7.12 8.93 4.45
CA SER A 93 8.36 9.24 3.72
C SER A 93 9.07 7.93 3.37
N VAL A 94 8.82 7.45 2.16
CA VAL A 94 9.24 6.13 1.68
C VAL A 94 10.59 6.21 0.97
N ASN A 95 11.62 5.56 1.53
CA ASN A 95 12.95 5.40 0.93
C ASN A 95 13.14 3.99 0.35
N LYS A 96 12.70 2.95 1.09
CA LYS A 96 12.72 1.56 0.65
C LYS A 96 11.28 1.09 0.42
N ALA A 97 11.04 0.33 -0.64
CA ALA A 97 9.71 -0.15 -0.98
C ALA A 97 9.04 -0.88 0.20
N LEU A 98 7.76 -0.61 0.41
CA LEU A 98 6.92 -1.36 1.34
C LEU A 98 6.47 -2.68 0.69
N SER A 99 5.97 -3.61 1.53
CA SER A 99 5.45 -4.88 1.02
C SER A 99 4.36 -4.68 -0.02
N ILE A 100 4.35 -5.54 -1.04
CA ILE A 100 3.16 -5.70 -1.87
C ILE A 100 2.10 -6.39 -1.01
N GLN A 101 0.91 -5.81 -0.95
CA GLN A 101 -0.16 -6.22 -0.05
C GLN A 101 -1.54 -5.95 -0.62
N ALA A 102 -2.54 -6.58 -0.02
CA ALA A 102 -3.94 -6.23 -0.21
C ALA A 102 -4.67 -6.28 1.14
N HIS A 103 -5.82 -5.63 1.21
CA HIS A 103 -6.65 -5.60 2.42
C HIS A 103 -8.00 -6.26 2.14
N PRO A 104 -8.49 -7.15 3.03
CA PRO A 104 -9.79 -7.78 2.84
C PRO A 104 -10.94 -6.76 2.88
N ASN A 105 -12.04 -7.06 2.21
CA ASN A 105 -13.29 -6.31 2.41
C ASN A 105 -13.84 -6.55 3.84
N LYS A 106 -14.86 -5.79 4.26
CA LYS A 106 -15.36 -5.81 5.63
C LYS A 106 -15.80 -7.20 6.10
N SER A 107 -16.64 -7.89 5.32
CA SER A 107 -17.14 -9.22 5.68
C SER A 107 -16.02 -10.27 5.76
N HIS A 108 -15.06 -10.21 4.84
CA HIS A 108 -13.91 -11.11 4.87
C HIS A 108 -12.95 -10.80 6.03
N ALA A 109 -12.76 -9.53 6.39
CA ALA A 109 -11.98 -9.14 7.57
C ALA A 109 -12.60 -9.68 8.87
N GLU A 110 -13.92 -9.62 9.01
CA GLU A 110 -14.66 -10.19 10.14
C GLU A 110 -14.49 -11.71 10.23
N GLN A 111 -14.58 -12.40 9.09
CA GLN A 111 -14.36 -13.85 9.03
C GLN A 111 -12.91 -14.22 9.40
N LEU A 112 -11.91 -13.57 8.77
CA LEU A 112 -10.50 -13.83 9.04
C LEU A 112 -10.13 -13.57 10.51
N HIS A 113 -10.66 -12.50 11.10
CA HIS A 113 -10.46 -12.20 12.51
C HIS A 113 -11.08 -13.27 13.41
N ALA A 114 -12.30 -13.72 13.12
CA ALA A 114 -12.97 -14.78 13.90
C ALA A 114 -12.22 -16.11 13.81
N GLU A 115 -11.71 -16.49 12.63
CA GLU A 115 -11.00 -17.75 12.39
C GLU A 115 -9.54 -17.73 12.90
N ARG A 116 -8.84 -16.60 12.71
CA ARG A 116 -7.38 -16.47 12.95
C ARG A 116 -7.02 -15.13 13.62
N PRO A 117 -7.52 -14.81 14.84
CA PRO A 117 -7.30 -13.51 15.48
C PRO A 117 -5.82 -13.20 15.80
N ASN A 118 -4.97 -14.22 15.86
CA ASN A 118 -3.53 -14.06 16.06
C ASN A 118 -2.81 -13.49 14.83
N ILE A 119 -3.38 -13.67 13.64
CA ILE A 119 -2.84 -13.16 12.35
C ILE A 119 -3.57 -11.87 11.96
N TYR A 120 -4.90 -11.90 11.94
CA TYR A 120 -5.79 -10.80 11.59
C TYR A 120 -6.34 -10.16 12.85
N LYS A 121 -5.74 -9.02 13.24
CA LYS A 121 -5.84 -8.45 14.60
C LYS A 121 -7.17 -7.79 14.90
N ASP A 122 -7.91 -7.37 13.91
CA ASP A 122 -9.19 -6.68 14.04
C ASP A 122 -10.18 -7.11 12.95
N PRO A 123 -11.51 -6.91 13.17
CA PRO A 123 -12.54 -7.30 12.21
C PRO A 123 -12.81 -6.20 11.17
N ASN A 124 -11.90 -5.21 11.00
CA ASN A 124 -12.18 -4.08 10.15
C ASN A 124 -11.51 -4.19 8.77
N HIS A 125 -12.12 -3.57 7.78
CA HIS A 125 -11.52 -3.34 6.48
C HIS A 125 -10.50 -2.21 6.54
N LYS A 126 -9.65 -2.11 5.52
CA LYS A 126 -8.60 -1.10 5.47
C LYS A 126 -8.51 -0.44 4.09
N PRO A 127 -9.56 0.24 3.62
CA PRO A 127 -9.41 1.09 2.45
C PRO A 127 -8.46 2.25 2.76
N GLU A 128 -7.64 2.61 1.78
CA GLU A 128 -6.61 3.64 1.90
C GLU A 128 -6.67 4.60 0.72
N ILE A 129 -6.26 5.84 0.93
CA ILE A 129 -5.92 6.77 -0.13
C ILE A 129 -4.53 7.33 0.10
N ALA A 130 -3.68 7.33 -0.94
CA ALA A 130 -2.39 7.99 -0.93
C ALA A 130 -2.44 9.21 -1.84
N ILE A 131 -2.08 10.39 -1.30
CA ILE A 131 -1.99 11.66 -2.03
C ILE A 131 -0.53 12.10 -2.02
N ALA A 132 0.09 12.20 -3.17
CA ALA A 132 1.51 12.51 -3.30
C ALA A 132 1.85 13.92 -2.79
N LEU A 133 2.87 14.03 -1.96
CA LEU A 133 3.49 15.30 -1.52
C LEU A 133 4.72 15.65 -2.37
N THR A 134 5.44 14.62 -2.81
CA THR A 134 6.55 14.71 -3.76
C THR A 134 6.27 13.79 -4.93
N ASN A 135 7.17 13.66 -5.92
CA ASN A 135 7.07 12.58 -6.89
C ASN A 135 7.03 11.24 -6.12
N PHE A 136 6.01 10.45 -6.37
CA PHE A 136 5.70 9.24 -5.63
C PHE A 136 5.46 8.07 -6.59
N GLU A 137 6.08 6.93 -6.33
CA GLU A 137 5.87 5.70 -7.09
C GLU A 137 5.13 4.66 -6.24
N GLY A 138 4.12 4.02 -6.83
CA GLY A 138 3.38 2.93 -6.23
C GLY A 138 2.93 1.90 -7.24
N LEU A 139 2.63 0.70 -6.76
CA LEU A 139 1.93 -0.33 -7.52
C LEU A 139 0.45 -0.30 -7.15
N CYS A 140 -0.46 -0.49 -8.13
CA CYS A 140 -1.90 -0.50 -7.84
C CYS A 140 -2.70 -1.30 -8.87
N GLY A 141 -3.21 -2.46 -8.46
CA GLY A 141 -4.04 -3.36 -9.26
C GLY A 141 -3.31 -4.04 -10.42
N PHE A 142 -3.95 -5.04 -11.00
CA PHE A 142 -3.38 -5.76 -12.14
C PHE A 142 -3.32 -4.87 -13.39
N ARG A 143 -2.23 -5.06 -14.17
CA ARG A 143 -2.03 -4.43 -15.47
C ARG A 143 -3.09 -4.88 -16.48
N PRO A 144 -3.28 -4.18 -17.61
CA PRO A 144 -3.99 -4.69 -18.77
C PRO A 144 -3.51 -6.11 -19.12
N LEU A 145 -4.44 -7.00 -19.45
CA LEU A 145 -4.11 -8.40 -19.79
C LEU A 145 -3.02 -8.50 -20.84
N ALA A 146 -3.12 -7.73 -21.91
CA ALA A 146 -2.14 -7.72 -23.01
C ALA A 146 -0.71 -7.36 -22.55
N GLU A 147 -0.56 -6.49 -21.53
CA GLU A 147 0.75 -6.16 -20.96
C GLU A 147 1.32 -7.35 -20.16
N ILE A 148 0.48 -8.02 -19.36
CA ILE A 148 0.91 -9.22 -18.61
C ILE A 148 1.31 -10.32 -19.56
N GLN A 149 0.49 -10.60 -20.58
CA GLN A 149 0.79 -11.59 -21.62
C GLN A 149 2.11 -11.26 -22.35
N LYS A 150 2.33 -9.97 -22.66
CA LYS A 150 3.58 -9.51 -23.27
C LYS A 150 4.79 -9.79 -22.36
N PHE A 151 4.71 -9.46 -21.05
CA PHE A 151 5.80 -9.76 -20.13
C PHE A 151 6.09 -11.25 -20.01
N ILE A 152 5.05 -12.08 -19.94
CA ILE A 152 5.23 -13.56 -19.92
C ILE A 152 5.90 -14.04 -21.20
N ASN A 153 5.57 -13.49 -22.36
CA ASN A 153 6.23 -13.87 -23.63
C ASN A 153 7.69 -13.41 -23.69
N ASP A 154 7.99 -12.20 -23.25
CA ASP A 154 9.29 -11.54 -23.38
C ASP A 154 10.29 -11.95 -22.30
N ILE A 155 9.80 -12.49 -21.17
CA ILE A 155 10.60 -12.84 -19.99
C ILE A 155 10.54 -14.35 -19.75
N PRO A 156 11.53 -15.13 -20.26
CA PRO A 156 11.53 -16.59 -20.15
C PRO A 156 11.43 -17.09 -18.69
N GLU A 157 12.03 -16.33 -17.76
CA GLU A 157 12.03 -16.63 -16.34
C GLU A 157 10.62 -16.62 -15.75
N LEU A 158 9.71 -15.75 -16.24
CA LEU A 158 8.30 -15.77 -15.83
C LEU A 158 7.59 -17.06 -16.24
N LYS A 159 7.94 -17.63 -17.40
CA LYS A 159 7.36 -18.93 -17.84
C LYS A 159 7.76 -20.08 -16.92
N VAL A 160 8.96 -20.01 -16.32
CA VAL A 160 9.43 -21.03 -15.39
C VAL A 160 8.73 -20.95 -14.04
N VAL A 161 8.54 -19.74 -13.52
CA VAL A 161 7.91 -19.53 -12.19
C VAL A 161 6.38 -19.53 -12.23
N CYS A 162 5.78 -19.41 -13.41
CA CYS A 162 4.33 -19.39 -13.63
C CYS A 162 3.89 -20.63 -14.41
N GLU A 163 3.62 -21.73 -13.71
CA GLU A 163 3.30 -23.04 -14.35
C GLU A 163 2.09 -22.99 -15.30
N HIS A 164 1.13 -22.07 -15.06
CA HIS A 164 -0.10 -21.94 -15.87
C HIS A 164 -0.03 -20.82 -16.90
N HIS A 165 1.18 -20.37 -17.29
CA HIS A 165 1.37 -19.26 -18.24
C HIS A 165 0.71 -19.51 -19.60
N ASP A 166 0.68 -20.75 -20.13
CA ASP A 166 0.05 -21.06 -21.42
C ASP A 166 -1.46 -20.77 -21.41
N GLN A 167 -2.15 -21.07 -20.30
CA GLN A 167 -3.57 -20.75 -20.15
C GLN A 167 -3.80 -19.23 -20.17
N LEU A 168 -2.94 -18.48 -19.48
CA LEU A 168 -3.05 -17.03 -19.45
C LEU A 168 -2.69 -16.40 -20.81
N LEU A 169 -1.71 -16.93 -21.52
CA LEU A 169 -1.36 -16.47 -22.88
C LEU A 169 -2.47 -16.71 -23.90
N ALA A 170 -3.26 -17.77 -23.71
CA ALA A 170 -4.40 -18.09 -24.58
C ALA A 170 -5.71 -17.39 -24.14
N ALA A 171 -5.75 -16.74 -22.97
CA ALA A 171 -6.94 -16.15 -22.42
C ALA A 171 -7.38 -14.90 -23.21
N ALA A 172 -8.70 -14.72 -23.35
CA ALA A 172 -9.31 -13.54 -23.94
C ALA A 172 -9.77 -12.53 -22.86
N GLU A 173 -10.12 -11.32 -23.28
CA GLU A 173 -10.54 -10.22 -22.38
C GLU A 173 -11.81 -10.52 -21.56
N ASP A 174 -12.60 -11.46 -21.97
CA ASP A 174 -13.85 -11.87 -21.29
C ASP A 174 -13.70 -13.11 -20.40
N ASP A 175 -12.53 -13.80 -20.43
CA ASP A 175 -12.30 -15.05 -19.68
C ASP A 175 -10.86 -15.20 -19.14
N TYR A 176 -10.23 -14.13 -18.70
CA TYR A 176 -8.83 -14.15 -18.23
C TYR A 176 -8.66 -14.30 -16.71
N GLN A 177 -9.69 -14.02 -15.92
CA GLN A 177 -9.54 -13.89 -14.46
C GLN A 177 -9.08 -15.19 -13.79
N ASP A 178 -9.66 -16.32 -14.16
CA ASP A 178 -9.24 -17.63 -13.62
C ASP A 178 -7.86 -18.06 -14.11
N PRO A 179 -7.52 -17.97 -15.41
CA PRO A 179 -6.14 -18.12 -15.89
C PRO A 179 -5.13 -17.22 -15.19
N LEU A 180 -5.45 -15.94 -14.98
CA LEU A 180 -4.58 -15.00 -14.26
C LEU A 180 -4.40 -15.42 -12.80
N ARG A 181 -5.49 -15.80 -12.12
CA ARG A 181 -5.45 -16.29 -10.75
C ARG A 181 -4.54 -17.52 -10.62
N LYS A 182 -4.68 -18.53 -11.49
CA LYS A 182 -3.88 -19.75 -11.48
C LYS A 182 -2.40 -19.47 -11.77
N CYS A 183 -2.13 -18.58 -12.73
CA CYS A 183 -0.77 -18.17 -13.07
C CYS A 183 -0.11 -17.43 -11.89
N PHE A 184 -0.82 -16.50 -11.26
CA PHE A 184 -0.35 -15.77 -10.08
C PHE A 184 -0.18 -16.68 -8.87
N GLU A 185 -1.10 -17.64 -8.65
CA GLU A 185 -1.00 -18.65 -7.59
C GLU A 185 0.25 -19.53 -7.74
N SER A 186 0.56 -19.99 -8.96
CA SER A 186 1.77 -20.78 -9.21
C SER A 186 3.06 -19.97 -8.92
N LEU A 187 3.09 -18.70 -9.31
CA LEU A 187 4.19 -17.79 -8.94
C LEU A 187 4.35 -17.70 -7.41
N MET A 188 3.25 -17.47 -6.69
CA MET A 188 3.27 -17.33 -5.23
C MET A 188 3.67 -18.59 -4.48
N ASN A 189 3.49 -19.77 -5.10
CA ASN A 189 3.86 -21.09 -4.57
C ASN A 189 5.17 -21.63 -5.16
N CYS A 190 5.86 -20.85 -6.01
CA CYS A 190 7.13 -21.28 -6.60
C CYS A 190 8.16 -21.61 -5.50
N SER A 191 8.91 -22.69 -5.71
CA SER A 191 9.94 -23.07 -4.74
C SER A 191 11.03 -22.02 -4.64
N LYS A 192 11.57 -21.82 -3.43
CA LYS A 192 12.58 -20.78 -3.18
C LYS A 192 13.85 -20.94 -4.03
N ASP A 193 14.24 -22.19 -4.34
CA ASP A 193 15.42 -22.47 -5.13
C ASP A 193 15.21 -22.06 -6.59
N VAL A 194 14.08 -22.45 -7.19
CA VAL A 194 13.71 -22.05 -8.55
C VAL A 194 13.53 -20.53 -8.63
N LEU A 195 12.80 -19.94 -7.67
CA LEU A 195 12.60 -18.51 -7.62
C LEU A 195 13.93 -17.75 -7.62
N LYS A 196 14.86 -18.14 -6.76
CA LYS A 196 16.19 -17.51 -6.63
C LYS A 196 16.99 -17.65 -7.93
N GLU A 197 17.02 -18.83 -8.53
CA GLU A 197 17.69 -19.09 -9.82
C GLU A 197 17.14 -18.17 -10.91
N GLN A 198 15.83 -18.09 -11.05
CA GLN A 198 15.18 -17.28 -12.07
C GLN A 198 15.36 -15.76 -11.81
N LEU A 199 15.39 -15.32 -10.55
CA LEU A 199 15.67 -13.93 -10.21
C LEU A 199 17.11 -13.52 -10.56
N GLU A 200 18.11 -14.38 -10.35
CA GLU A 200 19.48 -14.09 -10.76
C GLU A 200 19.66 -14.15 -12.29
N SER A 201 18.93 -15.05 -12.97
CA SER A 201 18.91 -15.11 -14.45
C SER A 201 18.41 -13.81 -15.05
N ILE A 202 17.19 -13.38 -14.67
CA ILE A 202 16.60 -12.14 -15.21
C ILE A 202 17.42 -10.90 -14.82
N LYS A 203 18.00 -10.85 -13.61
CA LYS A 203 18.88 -9.77 -13.18
C LYS A 203 20.09 -9.63 -14.12
N SER A 204 20.76 -10.75 -14.39
CA SER A 204 21.94 -10.78 -15.26
C SER A 204 21.59 -10.26 -16.66
N ARG A 205 20.45 -10.67 -17.20
CA ARG A 205 19.96 -10.23 -18.50
C ARG A 205 19.57 -8.74 -18.52
N MET A 206 18.91 -8.25 -17.44
CA MET A 206 18.53 -6.83 -17.35
C MET A 206 19.73 -5.89 -17.18
N ILE A 207 20.80 -6.34 -16.50
CA ILE A 207 22.04 -5.55 -16.39
C ILE A 207 22.70 -5.37 -17.76
N GLN A 208 22.66 -6.41 -18.61
CA GLN A 208 23.28 -6.41 -19.94
C GLN A 208 22.45 -5.66 -21.01
N LYS A 209 21.20 -5.32 -20.72
CA LYS A 209 20.31 -4.61 -21.65
C LYS A 209 20.82 -3.19 -21.86
N GLU A 210 21.11 -2.81 -23.12
CA GLU A 210 21.61 -1.46 -23.47
C GLU A 210 20.56 -0.38 -23.20
N ASP A 211 19.31 -0.61 -23.64
CA ASP A 211 18.18 0.29 -23.41
C ASP A 211 17.30 -0.22 -22.27
N LYS A 212 17.56 0.28 -21.05
CA LYS A 212 16.73 -0.06 -19.87
C LYS A 212 15.42 0.71 -19.91
N ASP A 213 14.33 -0.01 -19.84
CA ASP A 213 13.02 0.56 -19.62
C ASP A 213 12.73 0.75 -18.12
N SER A 214 11.67 1.49 -17.82
CA SER A 214 11.30 1.81 -16.44
C SER A 214 10.97 0.59 -15.56
N VAL A 215 10.60 -0.53 -16.17
CA VAL A 215 10.29 -1.78 -15.43
C VAL A 215 11.59 -2.53 -15.12
N SER A 216 12.57 -2.52 -16.04
CA SER A 216 13.90 -3.06 -15.78
C SER A 216 14.62 -2.33 -14.64
N ASP A 217 14.57 -1.00 -14.61
CA ASP A 217 15.13 -0.19 -13.53
C ASP A 217 14.42 -0.47 -12.19
N LEU A 218 13.10 -0.59 -12.22
CA LEU A 218 12.32 -0.95 -11.04
C LEU A 218 12.70 -2.34 -10.52
N PHE A 219 12.79 -3.35 -11.42
CA PHE A 219 13.19 -4.70 -11.05
C PHE A 219 14.55 -4.71 -10.36
N LEU A 220 15.56 -4.08 -10.97
CA LEU A 220 16.93 -4.05 -10.41
C LEU A 220 16.96 -3.38 -9.03
N ARG A 221 16.25 -2.26 -8.85
CA ARG A 221 16.10 -1.56 -7.58
C ARG A 221 15.45 -2.45 -6.52
N LEU A 222 14.36 -3.13 -6.84
CA LEU A 222 13.64 -3.98 -5.89
C LEU A 222 14.40 -5.25 -5.58
N HIS A 223 15.10 -5.83 -6.55
CA HIS A 223 15.97 -6.98 -6.30
C HIS A 223 17.13 -6.64 -5.37
N ASP A 224 17.69 -5.42 -5.47
CA ASP A 224 18.70 -4.93 -4.52
C ASP A 224 18.15 -4.75 -3.12
N GLN A 225 16.94 -4.24 -2.99
CA GLN A 225 16.27 -4.04 -1.70
C GLN A 225 15.77 -5.34 -1.06
N TYR A 226 15.34 -6.32 -1.87
CA TYR A 226 14.72 -7.58 -1.46
C TYR A 226 15.25 -8.75 -2.29
N PRO A 227 16.53 -9.13 -2.12
CA PRO A 227 17.12 -10.21 -2.91
C PRO A 227 16.42 -11.55 -2.64
N GLY A 228 16.01 -12.22 -3.72
CA GLY A 228 15.33 -13.52 -3.63
C GLY A 228 13.84 -13.46 -3.28
N ASP A 229 13.22 -12.28 -3.23
CA ASP A 229 11.81 -12.12 -2.89
C ASP A 229 10.92 -12.22 -4.13
N VAL A 230 9.81 -12.96 -4.00
CA VAL A 230 8.82 -13.18 -5.07
C VAL A 230 8.20 -11.86 -5.58
N GLY A 231 8.14 -10.83 -4.74
CA GLY A 231 7.64 -9.51 -5.11
C GLY A 231 8.39 -8.89 -6.28
N CYS A 232 9.65 -9.28 -6.52
CA CYS A 232 10.40 -8.85 -7.69
C CYS A 232 9.77 -9.34 -9.01
N PHE A 233 9.08 -10.48 -9.02
CA PHE A 233 8.30 -10.93 -10.17
C PHE A 233 6.88 -10.37 -10.19
N VAL A 234 6.28 -10.09 -9.03
CA VAL A 234 4.91 -9.55 -8.94
C VAL A 234 4.77 -8.19 -9.65
N ILE A 235 5.84 -7.40 -9.79
CA ILE A 235 5.83 -6.11 -10.49
C ILE A 235 5.44 -6.22 -11.97
N PHE A 236 5.62 -7.37 -12.60
CA PHE A 236 5.22 -7.60 -14.00
C PHE A 236 3.71 -7.80 -14.15
N PHE A 237 3.03 -8.07 -13.04
CA PHE A 237 1.57 -8.24 -12.99
C PHE A 237 0.86 -6.95 -12.59
N LEU A 238 1.51 -6.03 -11.85
CA LEU A 238 0.85 -4.86 -11.27
C LEU A 238 1.18 -3.56 -12.02
N ASN A 239 0.20 -2.66 -12.09
CA ASN A 239 0.39 -1.33 -12.65
C ASN A 239 1.40 -0.52 -11.82
N LEU A 240 2.39 0.08 -12.49
CA LEU A 240 3.28 1.08 -11.90
C LEU A 240 2.68 2.47 -12.10
N LEU A 241 2.35 3.14 -11.00
CA LEU A 241 1.87 4.52 -11.00
C LEU A 241 2.98 5.48 -10.57
N ARG A 242 3.05 6.63 -11.25
CA ARG A 242 3.95 7.74 -10.91
C ARG A 242 3.13 8.99 -10.65
N LEU A 243 2.89 9.27 -9.38
CA LEU A 243 2.08 10.39 -8.94
C LEU A 243 2.95 11.65 -8.81
N ARG A 244 2.48 12.75 -9.37
CA ARG A 244 3.00 14.09 -9.11
C ARG A 244 2.40 14.65 -7.83
N PRO A 245 3.01 15.66 -7.19
CA PRO A 245 2.43 16.30 -6.02
C PRO A 245 0.97 16.71 -6.22
N GLY A 246 0.10 16.20 -5.36
CA GLY A 246 -1.33 16.44 -5.41
C GLY A 246 -2.14 15.42 -6.21
N GLU A 247 -1.53 14.52 -6.96
CA GLU A 247 -2.20 13.36 -7.54
C GLU A 247 -2.37 12.26 -6.49
N ALA A 248 -3.37 11.41 -6.66
CA ALA A 248 -3.72 10.39 -5.69
C ALA A 248 -4.03 9.03 -6.33
N MET A 249 -3.90 7.98 -5.53
CA MET A 249 -4.45 6.66 -5.82
C MET A 249 -5.30 6.18 -4.64
N PHE A 250 -6.41 5.51 -4.95
CA PHE A 250 -7.29 4.87 -3.97
C PHE A 250 -7.08 3.36 -3.99
N LEU A 251 -6.90 2.80 -2.81
CA LEU A 251 -6.62 1.39 -2.57
C LEU A 251 -7.85 0.77 -1.91
N GLY A 252 -8.74 0.29 -2.75
CA GLY A 252 -9.98 -0.37 -2.34
C GLY A 252 -9.72 -1.79 -1.81
N PRO A 253 -10.77 -2.43 -1.28
CA PRO A 253 -10.68 -3.82 -0.83
C PRO A 253 -10.17 -4.75 -1.93
N ASN A 254 -9.32 -5.71 -1.56
CA ASN A 254 -8.78 -6.77 -2.40
C ASN A 254 -7.86 -6.29 -3.56
N VAL A 255 -7.58 -4.99 -3.66
CA VAL A 255 -6.68 -4.45 -4.70
C VAL A 255 -5.23 -4.63 -4.26
N PRO A 256 -4.39 -5.38 -5.01
CA PRO A 256 -2.97 -5.51 -4.71
C PRO A 256 -2.24 -4.21 -4.97
N HIS A 257 -1.40 -3.78 -4.01
CA HIS A 257 -0.71 -2.50 -4.09
C HIS A 257 0.61 -2.49 -3.31
N ALA A 258 1.46 -1.50 -3.57
CA ALA A 258 2.65 -1.20 -2.78
C ALA A 258 3.07 0.26 -2.94
N TYR A 259 3.70 0.83 -1.91
CA TYR A 259 4.40 2.11 -1.98
C TYR A 259 5.89 1.85 -2.20
N LEU A 260 6.47 2.43 -3.23
CA LEU A 260 7.83 2.12 -3.66
C LEU A 260 8.84 3.19 -3.26
N THR A 261 8.49 4.47 -3.43
CA THR A 261 9.34 5.62 -3.07
C THR A 261 8.55 6.91 -3.12
N GLY A 262 9.00 7.92 -2.38
CA GLY A 262 8.40 9.26 -2.36
C GLY A 262 7.77 9.60 -1.01
N ASP A 263 7.11 10.75 -0.94
CA ASP A 263 6.39 11.20 0.25
C ASP A 263 4.91 11.38 -0.11
N CYS A 264 4.02 10.95 0.79
CA CYS A 264 2.58 11.10 0.60
C CYS A 264 1.85 11.39 1.91
N VAL A 265 0.64 11.92 1.78
CA VAL A 265 -0.39 11.79 2.80
C VAL A 265 -1.10 10.47 2.57
N GLU A 266 -1.25 9.66 3.60
CA GLU A 266 -2.10 8.48 3.60
C GLU A 266 -3.26 8.69 4.58
N VAL A 267 -4.48 8.39 4.12
CA VAL A 267 -5.65 8.31 5.01
C VAL A 267 -6.29 6.94 4.83
N MET A 268 -6.53 6.26 5.94
CA MET A 268 -7.03 4.90 5.94
C MET A 268 -8.08 4.69 7.03
N ALA A 269 -8.96 3.70 6.86
CA ALA A 269 -9.77 3.22 7.98
C ALA A 269 -8.87 2.57 9.05
N ASN A 270 -9.28 2.67 10.32
CA ASN A 270 -8.53 2.06 11.43
C ASN A 270 -8.56 0.53 11.35
N SER A 271 -7.48 -0.07 10.84
CA SER A 271 -7.26 -1.53 10.80
C SER A 271 -5.78 -1.86 10.63
N ASP A 272 -5.34 -2.97 11.23
CA ASP A 272 -4.01 -3.55 11.05
C ASP A 272 -3.99 -4.73 10.06
N ASN A 273 -5.12 -5.04 9.41
CA ASN A 273 -5.25 -6.20 8.53
C ASN A 273 -4.46 -6.03 7.23
N VAL A 274 -3.49 -6.91 7.01
CA VAL A 274 -2.60 -6.91 5.84
C VAL A 274 -2.39 -8.34 5.35
N VAL A 275 -2.68 -8.60 4.08
CA VAL A 275 -2.35 -9.85 3.39
C VAL A 275 -1.26 -9.56 2.36
N ARG A 276 -0.06 -10.13 2.55
CA ARG A 276 1.15 -9.78 1.78
C ARG A 276 1.35 -10.70 0.59
N ALA A 277 1.92 -10.11 -0.48
CA ALA A 277 2.24 -10.79 -1.74
C ALA A 277 3.74 -10.74 -2.09
N GLY A 278 4.59 -10.07 -1.30
CA GLY A 278 6.02 -9.98 -1.57
C GLY A 278 6.66 -8.68 -1.05
N LEU A 279 7.94 -8.48 -1.35
CA LEU A 279 8.80 -7.40 -0.84
C LEU A 279 8.76 -7.34 0.69
N THR A 280 8.88 -8.52 1.33
CA THR A 280 8.71 -8.61 2.78
C THR A 280 9.37 -9.86 3.38
N PRO A 281 10.02 -9.73 4.56
CA PRO A 281 10.44 -10.91 5.33
C PRO A 281 9.29 -11.49 6.20
N LYS A 282 8.12 -10.84 6.22
CA LYS A 282 6.97 -11.26 7.04
C LYS A 282 6.17 -12.37 6.35
N LEU A 283 5.26 -12.97 7.11
CA LEU A 283 4.37 -14.03 6.62
C LEU A 283 3.61 -13.59 5.35
N ILE A 284 3.64 -14.45 4.34
CA ILE A 284 2.76 -14.40 3.17
C ILE A 284 1.73 -15.54 3.33
N ASP A 285 0.46 -15.17 3.49
CA ASP A 285 -0.66 -16.11 3.56
C ASP A 285 -1.20 -16.34 2.14
N THR A 286 -0.49 -17.16 1.35
CA THR A 286 -0.81 -17.37 -0.08
C THR A 286 -2.24 -17.82 -0.32
N PRO A 287 -2.83 -18.78 0.44
CA PRO A 287 -4.22 -19.19 0.21
C PRO A 287 -5.21 -18.03 0.39
N THR A 288 -5.07 -17.26 1.46
CA THR A 288 -5.91 -16.08 1.68
C THR A 288 -5.70 -15.02 0.61
N LEU A 289 -4.44 -14.73 0.24
CA LEU A 289 -4.09 -13.77 -0.80
C LEU A 289 -4.77 -14.14 -2.13
N VAL A 290 -4.54 -15.34 -2.62
CA VAL A 290 -5.05 -15.80 -3.93
C VAL A 290 -6.57 -15.82 -3.98
N SER A 291 -7.22 -16.21 -2.88
CA SER A 291 -8.69 -16.28 -2.83
C SER A 291 -9.36 -14.91 -2.78
N MET A 292 -8.68 -13.89 -2.24
CA MET A 292 -9.30 -12.57 -1.99
C MET A 292 -9.00 -11.52 -3.05
N LEU A 293 -7.92 -11.64 -3.83
CA LEU A 293 -7.51 -10.60 -4.76
C LEU A 293 -8.59 -10.27 -5.80
N ASP A 294 -8.70 -8.99 -6.12
CA ASP A 294 -9.43 -8.49 -7.30
C ASP A 294 -8.54 -8.64 -8.53
N TYR A 295 -8.82 -9.67 -9.34
CA TYR A 295 -8.09 -9.98 -10.57
C TYR A 295 -8.51 -9.12 -11.78
N THR A 296 -9.19 -8.01 -11.56
CA THR A 296 -9.58 -7.10 -12.64
C THR A 296 -8.37 -6.38 -13.21
N CYS A 297 -8.07 -6.69 -14.47
CA CYS A 297 -7.06 -6.00 -15.27
C CYS A 297 -7.58 -4.60 -15.66
N THR A 298 -6.76 -3.58 -15.44
CA THR A 298 -7.17 -2.20 -15.73
C THR A 298 -6.02 -1.36 -16.28
N ASP A 299 -6.36 -0.39 -17.14
CA ASP A 299 -5.40 0.64 -17.55
C ASP A 299 -4.90 1.43 -16.32
N PRO A 300 -3.58 1.70 -16.23
CA PRO A 300 -3.02 2.47 -15.11
C PRO A 300 -3.63 3.86 -14.96
N GLY A 301 -4.10 4.48 -16.04
CA GLY A 301 -4.78 5.78 -16.01
C GLY A 301 -6.07 5.78 -15.18
N LEU A 302 -6.75 4.63 -15.08
CA LEU A 302 -7.96 4.46 -14.27
C LEU A 302 -7.67 4.29 -12.77
N ARG A 303 -6.43 4.06 -12.39
CA ARG A 303 -6.02 3.94 -10.97
C ARG A 303 -5.68 5.28 -10.33
N TYR A 304 -5.58 6.37 -11.11
CA TYR A 304 -5.46 7.73 -10.56
C TYR A 304 -6.81 8.18 -10.00
N PHE A 305 -6.85 8.47 -8.70
CA PHE A 305 -8.06 8.93 -8.04
C PHE A 305 -8.18 10.45 -8.14
N LYS A 306 -9.18 10.94 -8.87
CA LYS A 306 -9.37 12.36 -9.13
C LYS A 306 -10.23 13.02 -8.05
N PRO A 307 -9.81 14.18 -7.49
CA PRO A 307 -10.65 14.94 -6.57
C PRO A 307 -11.82 15.61 -7.31
N LYS A 308 -12.85 15.94 -6.56
CA LYS A 308 -13.96 16.79 -7.00
C LYS A 308 -13.75 18.21 -6.50
N GLN A 309 -14.04 19.21 -7.34
CA GLN A 309 -14.06 20.61 -6.91
C GLN A 309 -15.26 20.82 -5.97
N SER A 310 -15.00 21.30 -4.76
CA SER A 310 -16.03 21.62 -3.77
C SER A 310 -16.25 23.12 -3.66
N SER A 311 -15.19 23.92 -3.85
CA SER A 311 -15.24 25.40 -3.95
C SER A 311 -14.02 25.88 -4.75
N ASP A 312 -13.92 27.17 -5.02
CA ASP A 312 -12.79 27.77 -5.78
C ASP A 312 -11.42 27.46 -5.16
N SER A 313 -11.38 27.20 -3.86
CA SER A 313 -10.14 26.91 -3.11
C SER A 313 -10.08 25.53 -2.47
N CYS A 314 -11.03 24.64 -2.75
CA CYS A 314 -11.10 23.33 -2.10
C CYS A 314 -11.38 22.20 -3.09
N LEU A 315 -10.45 21.24 -3.11
CA LEU A 315 -10.58 19.96 -3.80
C LEU A 315 -10.88 18.86 -2.76
N VAL A 316 -11.84 17.98 -3.04
CA VAL A 316 -12.20 16.88 -2.14
C VAL A 316 -11.95 15.54 -2.83
N PHE A 317 -11.09 14.73 -2.24
CA PHE A 317 -10.95 13.31 -2.54
C PHE A 317 -11.98 12.56 -1.69
N ASP A 318 -13.03 12.07 -2.35
CA ASP A 318 -14.18 11.41 -1.74
C ASP A 318 -14.28 9.96 -2.26
N PRO A 319 -13.47 9.03 -1.69
CA PRO A 319 -13.52 7.63 -2.12
C PRO A 319 -14.86 6.99 -1.73
N PRO A 320 -15.24 5.86 -2.38
CA PRO A 320 -16.52 5.19 -2.16
C PRO A 320 -16.53 4.39 -0.84
N VAL A 321 -16.06 5.00 0.24
CA VAL A 321 -16.03 4.43 1.60
C VAL A 321 -16.53 5.47 2.59
N PRO A 322 -17.20 5.05 3.66
CA PRO A 322 -17.78 5.98 4.61
C PRO A 322 -16.79 6.52 5.65
N ASP A 323 -15.61 5.92 5.71
CA ASP A 323 -14.67 6.07 6.82
C ASP A 323 -13.98 7.44 6.79
N PHE A 324 -13.70 7.95 5.59
CA PHE A 324 -13.03 9.24 5.41
C PHE A 324 -13.27 9.88 4.04
N ALA A 325 -13.06 11.19 3.99
CA ALA A 325 -12.79 11.98 2.78
C ALA A 325 -11.67 12.97 3.09
N VAL A 326 -10.93 13.39 2.08
CA VAL A 326 -9.78 14.29 2.26
C VAL A 326 -9.99 15.56 1.47
N ALA A 327 -10.02 16.69 2.17
CA ALA A 327 -10.08 18.02 1.56
C ALA A 327 -8.67 18.63 1.47
N ARG A 328 -8.36 19.24 0.32
CA ARG A 328 -7.12 19.94 0.05
C ARG A 328 -7.37 21.37 -0.39
#